data_15d782c3c01abb3e8d0d2a3319f4356d
#
_entry.id   15d782c3c01abb3e8d0d2a3319f4356d
#
_cell.length_a   1.000
_cell.length_b   1.000
_cell.length_c   1.000
_cell.angle_alpha   90.00
_cell.angle_beta   90.00
_cell.angle_gamma   90.00
#
_symmetry.space_group_name_H-M   'P 1'
#
loop_
_entity.id
_entity.type
_entity.pdbx_description
1 polymer ?
#
loop_
_entity_poly.entity_id
_entity_poly.type
_entity_poly.pdbx_seq_one_letter_code
_entity_poly.pdbx_strand_id
1 'polypeptide(L)'
;MSLEKDIEQSNTFYLKSGIAVIHKKPTPVQIVNVHYPKRSKAVINEAYFRRPSTTDYNGVYNGYYIDFEAKETKNKTSFPLNNIHAHQVEHMKNTYLQKGIVFLMIRFKTLDEVYILPYSKFEFFWERYTQEIKKSITVEEIRKNGYHIPYQY
;
A
#
# COMPACT_ATOMS: atom_id res chain seq x y z
N MET A 1 3.27 4.46 -17.21
CA MET A 1 2.15 4.75 -16.28
C MET A 1 2.57 4.42 -14.86
N SER A 2 2.09 5.12 -13.86
CA SER A 2 2.44 4.86 -12.48
C SER A 2 1.76 3.60 -11.96
N LEU A 3 2.33 2.99 -10.93
CA LEU A 3 1.72 1.84 -10.26
C LEU A 3 0.33 2.18 -9.72
N GLU A 4 0.16 3.37 -9.14
CA GLU A 4 -1.13 3.82 -8.62
C GLU A 4 -2.21 3.85 -9.71
N LYS A 5 -1.89 4.34 -10.90
CA LYS A 5 -2.84 4.35 -12.03
C LYS A 5 -3.17 2.95 -12.52
N ASP A 6 -2.18 2.07 -12.56
CA ASP A 6 -2.40 0.66 -12.93
C ASP A 6 -3.33 -0.02 -11.93
N ILE A 7 -3.14 0.23 -10.64
CA ILE A 7 -4.01 -0.30 -9.59
C ILE A 7 -5.43 0.25 -9.74
N GLU A 8 -5.59 1.55 -10.00
CA GLU A 8 -6.92 2.15 -10.21
C GLU A 8 -7.66 1.51 -11.37
N GLN A 9 -6.98 1.26 -12.48
CA GLN A 9 -7.57 0.60 -13.63
C GLN A 9 -8.00 -0.83 -13.31
N SER A 10 -7.15 -1.58 -12.61
CA SER A 10 -7.48 -2.94 -12.17
C SER A 10 -8.65 -2.94 -11.20
N ASN A 11 -8.69 -2.01 -10.27
CA ASN A 11 -9.78 -1.90 -9.29
C ASN A 11 -11.12 -1.58 -9.98
N THR A 12 -11.09 -0.70 -10.98
CA THR A 12 -12.29 -0.39 -11.78
C THR A 12 -12.79 -1.61 -12.52
N PHE A 13 -11.90 -2.38 -13.13
CA PHE A 13 -12.24 -3.61 -13.82
C PHE A 13 -12.84 -4.65 -12.86
N TYR A 14 -12.22 -4.84 -11.70
CA TYR A 14 -12.70 -5.80 -10.69
C TYR A 14 -14.10 -5.42 -10.18
N LEU A 15 -14.34 -4.14 -9.95
CA LEU A 15 -15.65 -3.67 -9.51
C LEU A 15 -16.73 -3.93 -10.56
N LYS A 16 -16.47 -3.56 -11.82
CA LYS A 16 -17.41 -3.76 -12.92
C LYS A 16 -17.69 -5.22 -13.21
N SER A 17 -16.70 -6.07 -13.02
CA SER A 17 -16.80 -7.52 -13.28
C SER A 17 -17.31 -8.32 -12.07
N GLY A 18 -17.52 -7.67 -10.93
CA GLY A 18 -17.97 -8.35 -9.71
C GLY A 18 -16.94 -9.25 -9.08
N ILE A 19 -15.64 -9.04 -9.36
CA ILE A 19 -14.55 -9.88 -8.85
C ILE A 19 -14.12 -9.44 -7.46
N ALA A 20 -13.93 -8.13 -7.27
CA ALA A 20 -13.46 -7.57 -6.01
C ALA A 20 -13.89 -6.12 -5.87
N VAL A 21 -13.93 -5.63 -4.65
CA VAL A 21 -14.16 -4.20 -4.33
C VAL A 21 -12.96 -3.71 -3.58
N ILE A 22 -12.10 -2.95 -4.25
CA ILE A 22 -10.85 -2.43 -3.68
C ILE A 22 -10.80 -0.92 -3.97
N HIS A 23 -10.49 -0.15 -2.94
CA HIS A 23 -10.39 1.31 -3.04
C HIS A 23 -9.09 1.82 -2.45
N LYS A 24 -8.61 2.92 -3.02
CA LYS A 24 -7.59 3.71 -2.37
C LYS A 24 -8.23 4.45 -1.19
N LYS A 25 -7.59 4.38 -0.02
CA LYS A 25 -8.05 5.12 1.16
C LYS A 25 -7.85 6.61 0.94
N PRO A 26 -8.78 7.46 1.42
CA PRO A 26 -8.60 8.91 1.35
C PRO A 26 -7.32 9.35 2.07
N THR A 27 -6.65 10.36 1.52
CA THR A 27 -5.51 10.98 2.18
C THR A 27 -6.00 11.73 3.41
N PRO A 28 -5.47 11.45 4.62
CA PRO A 28 -5.91 12.14 5.82
C PRO A 28 -5.49 13.61 5.78
N VAL A 29 -6.38 14.49 6.26
CA VAL A 29 -6.10 15.91 6.38
C VAL A 29 -6.41 16.37 7.80
N GLN A 30 -5.64 17.35 8.29
CA GLN A 30 -5.95 18.03 9.54
C GLN A 30 -6.63 19.36 9.23
N ILE A 31 -7.86 19.51 9.72
CA ILE A 31 -8.64 20.73 9.51
C ILE A 31 -8.19 21.76 10.53
N VAL A 32 -7.80 22.94 10.07
CA VAL A 32 -7.35 24.04 10.90
C VAL A 32 -8.44 25.12 11.01
N ASN A 33 -9.13 25.41 9.91
CA ASN A 33 -10.12 26.45 9.85
C ASN A 33 -11.28 26.05 8.96
N VAL A 34 -12.51 26.21 9.46
CA VAL A 34 -13.74 25.88 8.75
C VAL A 34 -14.69 27.05 8.82
N HIS A 35 -15.27 27.45 7.70
CA HIS A 35 -16.29 28.46 7.63
C HIS A 35 -17.67 27.82 7.60
N TYR A 36 -18.54 28.23 8.57
CA TYR A 36 -19.89 27.68 8.71
C TYR A 36 -20.96 28.75 8.49
N PRO A 37 -21.26 29.19 7.26
CA PRO A 37 -22.41 30.08 7.04
C PRO A 37 -23.72 29.32 7.29
N LYS A 38 -23.78 28.06 6.97
CA LYS A 38 -24.82 27.09 7.29
C LYS A 38 -24.20 25.71 7.46
N ARG A 39 -24.85 24.85 8.26
CA ARG A 39 -24.36 23.49 8.52
C ARG A 39 -24.13 22.68 7.22
N SER A 40 -25.03 22.82 6.23
CA SER A 40 -24.95 22.16 4.94
C SER A 40 -23.92 22.78 3.99
N LYS A 41 -23.33 23.91 4.35
CA LYS A 41 -22.40 24.69 3.53
C LYS A 41 -21.09 24.96 4.26
N ALA A 42 -20.66 24.05 5.11
CA ALA A 42 -19.36 24.16 5.76
C ALA A 42 -18.26 24.11 4.70
N VAL A 43 -17.31 25.02 4.78
CA VAL A 43 -16.17 25.10 3.87
C VAL A 43 -14.89 25.04 4.66
N ILE A 44 -13.97 24.17 4.24
CA ILE A 44 -12.65 24.07 4.84
C ILE A 44 -11.78 25.19 4.26
N ASN A 45 -11.44 26.21 5.06
CA ASN A 45 -10.59 27.29 4.65
C ASN A 45 -9.10 26.96 4.74
N GLU A 46 -8.73 26.08 5.66
CA GLU A 46 -7.33 25.71 5.87
C GLU A 46 -7.25 24.28 6.36
N ALA A 47 -6.36 23.48 5.73
CA ALA A 47 -6.11 22.10 6.09
C ALA A 47 -4.69 21.71 5.71
N TYR A 48 -4.12 20.72 6.42
CA TYR A 48 -2.82 20.15 6.14
C TYR A 48 -2.96 18.66 5.91
N PHE A 49 -2.18 18.11 4.96
CA PHE A 49 -2.07 16.65 4.80
C PHE A 49 -1.38 16.07 6.03
N ARG A 50 -1.98 15.04 6.59
CA ARG A 50 -1.39 14.26 7.68
C ARG A 50 -0.66 13.05 7.12
N ARG A 51 0.37 12.60 7.85
CA ARG A 51 1.02 11.34 7.52
C ARG A 51 0.01 10.20 7.64
N PRO A 52 -0.14 9.33 6.62
CA PRO A 52 -1.00 8.16 6.74
C PRO A 52 -0.55 7.25 7.88
N SER A 53 -1.46 6.82 8.73
CA SER A 53 -1.18 5.84 9.80
C SER A 53 -1.43 4.42 9.34
N THR A 54 -2.07 4.23 8.18
CA THR A 54 -2.40 2.93 7.60
C THR A 54 -1.84 2.82 6.19
N THR A 55 -2.11 1.70 5.54
CA THR A 55 -1.78 1.46 4.14
C THR A 55 -2.71 2.24 3.20
N ASP A 56 -2.37 2.29 1.90
CA ASP A 56 -3.12 3.10 0.94
C ASP A 56 -4.38 2.44 0.38
N TYR A 57 -4.46 1.12 0.38
CA TYR A 57 -5.55 0.39 -0.27
C TYR A 57 -6.18 -0.63 0.65
N ASN A 58 -7.50 -0.78 0.52
CA ASN A 58 -8.21 -1.87 1.18
C ASN A 58 -9.48 -2.25 0.40
N GLY A 59 -10.03 -3.39 0.74
CA GLY A 59 -11.25 -3.86 0.12
C GLY A 59 -11.61 -5.27 0.49
N VAL A 60 -12.46 -5.87 -0.34
CA VAL A 60 -12.98 -7.23 -0.14
C VAL A 60 -12.83 -8.02 -1.43
N TYR A 61 -12.31 -9.24 -1.28
CA TYR A 61 -12.24 -10.23 -2.33
C TYR A 61 -12.81 -11.55 -1.82
N ASN A 62 -13.88 -12.01 -2.42
CA ASN A 62 -14.50 -13.29 -2.09
C ASN A 62 -14.74 -13.48 -0.57
N GLY A 63 -15.22 -12.42 0.09
CA GLY A 63 -15.47 -12.43 1.53
C GLY A 63 -14.24 -12.19 2.42
N TYR A 64 -13.04 -12.12 1.84
CA TYR A 64 -11.81 -11.85 2.58
C TYR A 64 -11.48 -10.36 2.55
N TYR A 65 -11.11 -9.83 3.71
CA TYR A 65 -10.60 -8.46 3.79
C TYR A 65 -9.19 -8.40 3.22
N ILE A 66 -8.95 -7.42 2.34
CA ILE A 66 -7.66 -7.16 1.72
C ILE A 66 -7.15 -5.80 2.16
N ASP A 67 -5.86 -5.72 2.47
CA ASP A 67 -5.22 -4.47 2.87
C ASP A 67 -3.78 -4.49 2.34
N PHE A 68 -3.37 -3.41 1.64
CA PHE A 68 -2.03 -3.39 1.09
C PHE A 68 -1.50 -1.99 0.87
N GLU A 69 -0.17 -1.91 0.84
CA GLU A 69 0.59 -0.72 0.49
C GLU A 69 1.24 -0.92 -0.87
N ALA A 70 1.26 0.12 -1.70
CA ALA A 70 1.91 0.08 -3.00
C ALA A 70 3.11 1.03 -3.01
N LYS A 71 4.25 0.53 -3.42
CA LYS A 71 5.49 1.30 -3.51
C LYS A 71 6.20 1.05 -4.83
N GLU A 72 6.87 2.08 -5.33
CA GLU A 72 7.72 1.99 -6.51
C GLU A 72 9.16 2.32 -6.15
N THR A 73 10.10 1.73 -6.89
CA THR A 73 11.51 2.12 -6.83
C THR A 73 12.11 2.14 -8.24
N LYS A 74 13.06 3.03 -8.46
CA LYS A 74 13.86 3.08 -9.69
C LYS A 74 15.09 2.17 -9.60
N ASN A 75 15.42 1.66 -8.42
CA ASN A 75 16.54 0.75 -8.24
C ASN A 75 16.30 -0.54 -8.99
N LYS A 76 17.35 -1.11 -9.55
CA LYS A 76 17.27 -2.36 -10.31
C LYS A 76 17.48 -3.59 -9.45
N THR A 77 18.16 -3.45 -8.31
CA THR A 77 18.65 -4.58 -7.53
C THR A 77 18.00 -4.73 -6.17
N SER A 78 17.41 -3.65 -5.63
CA SER A 78 16.86 -3.69 -4.28
C SER A 78 15.75 -2.68 -4.08
N PHE A 79 14.91 -2.96 -3.09
CA PHE A 79 13.87 -2.07 -2.61
C PHE A 79 14.25 -1.52 -1.25
N PRO A 80 14.47 -0.19 -1.11
CA PRO A 80 14.84 0.41 0.18
C PRO A 80 13.65 0.46 1.12
N LEU A 81 13.86 0.10 2.39
CA LEU A 81 12.80 0.02 3.40
C LEU A 81 12.52 1.35 4.10
N ASN A 82 13.36 2.36 3.90
CA ASN A 82 13.16 3.68 4.52
C ASN A 82 11.92 4.43 4.00
N ASN A 83 11.33 3.97 2.90
CA ASN A 83 10.08 4.54 2.35
C ASN A 83 8.82 4.05 3.05
N ILE A 84 8.95 3.04 3.92
CA ILE A 84 7.82 2.48 4.65
C ILE A 84 7.91 2.96 6.09
N HIS A 85 6.79 3.48 6.60
CA HIS A 85 6.73 4.00 7.96
C HIS A 85 6.38 2.88 8.97
N ALA A 86 6.98 2.95 10.15
CA ALA A 86 6.77 1.95 11.20
C ALA A 86 5.31 1.75 11.56
N HIS A 87 4.52 2.82 11.62
CA HIS A 87 3.10 2.71 11.95
C HIS A 87 2.28 2.06 10.83
N GLN A 88 2.72 2.16 9.57
CA GLN A 88 2.09 1.41 8.47
C GLN A 88 2.36 -0.09 8.63
N VAL A 89 3.56 -0.45 9.03
CA VAL A 89 3.92 -1.86 9.29
C VAL A 89 3.15 -2.41 10.49
N GLU A 90 2.99 -1.62 11.54
CA GLU A 90 2.18 -2.00 12.69
C GLU A 90 0.73 -2.25 12.29
N HIS A 91 0.15 -1.39 11.45
CA HIS A 91 -1.18 -1.59 10.90
C HIS A 91 -1.27 -2.91 10.12
N MET A 92 -0.28 -3.18 9.26
CA MET A 92 -0.22 -4.43 8.49
C MET A 92 -0.19 -5.65 9.41
N LYS A 93 0.63 -5.61 10.45
CA LYS A 93 0.74 -6.68 11.45
C LYS A 93 -0.59 -6.92 12.15
N ASN A 94 -1.22 -5.86 12.64
CA ASN A 94 -2.49 -5.97 13.36
C ASN A 94 -3.59 -6.54 12.46
N THR A 95 -3.65 -6.10 11.22
CA THR A 95 -4.62 -6.60 10.23
C THR A 95 -4.35 -8.07 9.89
N TYR A 96 -3.10 -8.43 9.74
CA TYR A 96 -2.69 -9.82 9.48
C TYR A 96 -3.08 -10.75 10.64
N LEU A 97 -2.88 -10.30 11.88
CA LEU A 97 -3.26 -11.09 13.07
C LEU A 97 -4.77 -11.33 13.16
N GLN A 98 -5.58 -10.44 12.57
CA GLN A 98 -7.04 -10.61 12.47
C GLN A 98 -7.46 -11.40 11.22
N LYS A 99 -6.53 -12.09 10.57
CA LYS A 99 -6.76 -12.95 9.41
C LYS A 99 -7.07 -12.18 8.11
N GLY A 100 -6.79 -10.89 8.04
CA GLY A 100 -6.83 -10.16 6.78
C GLY A 100 -5.74 -10.63 5.82
N ILE A 101 -6.00 -10.47 4.52
CA ILE A 101 -4.99 -10.67 3.47
C ILE A 101 -4.20 -9.37 3.36
N VAL A 102 -2.95 -9.38 3.79
CA VAL A 102 -2.11 -8.19 3.88
C VAL A 102 -0.82 -8.40 3.09
N PHE A 103 -0.48 -7.43 2.27
CA PHE A 103 0.74 -7.52 1.45
C PHE A 103 1.27 -6.15 1.08
N LEU A 104 2.50 -6.15 0.59
CA LEU A 104 3.16 -5.01 -0.02
C LEU A 104 3.23 -5.26 -1.53
N MET A 105 2.77 -4.30 -2.33
CA MET A 105 2.92 -4.35 -3.78
C MET A 105 4.09 -3.47 -4.17
N ILE A 106 5.08 -4.05 -4.83
CA ILE A 106 6.33 -3.38 -5.17
C ILE A 106 6.55 -3.40 -6.67
N ARG A 107 6.74 -2.21 -7.25
CA ARG A 107 7.14 -2.08 -8.64
C ARG A 107 8.60 -1.66 -8.74
N PHE A 108 9.36 -2.45 -9.48
CA PHE A 108 10.70 -2.05 -9.93
C PHE A 108 10.54 -1.38 -11.28
N LYS A 109 10.48 -0.06 -11.27
CA LYS A 109 10.12 0.73 -12.45
C LYS A 109 11.07 0.50 -13.63
N THR A 110 12.37 0.45 -13.37
CA THR A 110 13.39 0.28 -14.41
C THR A 110 13.37 -1.14 -14.99
N LEU A 111 13.05 -2.15 -14.17
CA LEU A 111 12.90 -3.53 -14.63
C LEU A 111 11.53 -3.80 -15.25
N ASP A 112 10.59 -2.91 -15.02
CA ASP A 112 9.19 -3.06 -15.43
C ASP A 112 8.56 -4.32 -14.87
N GLU A 113 8.81 -4.60 -13.60
CA GLU A 113 8.30 -5.77 -12.89
C GLU A 113 7.54 -5.35 -11.63
N VAL A 114 6.42 -6.04 -11.36
CA VAL A 114 5.59 -5.83 -10.18
C VAL A 114 5.51 -7.13 -9.38
N TYR A 115 5.65 -7.02 -8.06
CA TYR A 115 5.60 -8.15 -7.15
C TYR A 115 4.64 -7.89 -6.00
N ILE A 116 3.97 -8.95 -5.55
CA ILE A 116 3.25 -8.97 -4.29
C ILE A 116 4.11 -9.69 -3.27
N LEU A 117 4.44 -9.03 -2.17
CA LEU A 117 5.16 -9.62 -1.05
C LEU A 117 4.19 -9.73 0.13
N PRO A 118 3.72 -10.95 0.47
CA PRO A 118 2.82 -11.13 1.61
C PRO A 118 3.45 -10.64 2.91
N TYR A 119 2.62 -10.12 3.81
CA TYR A 119 3.12 -9.63 5.10
C TYR A 119 3.86 -10.74 5.87
N SER A 120 3.40 -11.97 5.80
CA SER A 120 4.05 -13.12 6.46
C SER A 120 5.51 -13.30 6.04
N LYS A 121 5.88 -12.86 4.84
CA LYS A 121 7.26 -12.88 4.35
C LYS A 121 7.97 -11.54 4.58
N PHE A 122 7.25 -10.43 4.45
CA PHE A 122 7.77 -9.09 4.67
C PHE A 122 8.24 -8.89 6.11
N GLU A 123 7.57 -9.48 7.07
CA GLU A 123 7.88 -9.37 8.51
C GLU A 123 9.36 -9.66 8.81
N PHE A 124 9.91 -10.70 8.23
CA PHE A 124 11.33 -11.07 8.40
C PHE A 124 12.25 -9.94 7.94
N PHE A 125 11.98 -9.35 6.77
CA PHE A 125 12.81 -8.28 6.22
C PHE A 125 12.69 -7.00 7.02
N TRP A 126 11.52 -6.72 7.55
CA TRP A 126 11.30 -5.55 8.39
C TRP A 126 12.05 -5.67 9.73
N GLU A 127 12.02 -6.83 10.37
CA GLU A 127 12.79 -7.08 11.59
C GLU A 127 14.29 -6.92 11.34
N ARG A 128 14.78 -7.44 10.23
CA ARG A 128 16.16 -7.30 9.81
C ARG A 128 16.56 -5.82 9.65
N TYR A 129 15.63 -5.02 9.12
CA TYR A 129 15.82 -3.59 8.97
C TYR A 129 15.82 -2.86 10.33
N THR A 130 14.88 -3.15 11.20
CA THR A 130 14.79 -2.51 12.52
C THR A 130 15.96 -2.84 13.42
N GLN A 131 16.58 -4.00 13.21
CA GLN A 131 17.81 -4.41 13.92
C GLN A 131 19.07 -3.86 13.27
N GLU A 132 18.93 -2.99 12.29
CA GLU A 132 20.05 -2.35 11.57
C GLU A 132 20.98 -3.33 10.85
N ILE A 133 20.48 -4.53 10.49
CA ILE A 133 21.27 -5.53 9.78
C ILE A 133 21.31 -5.24 8.29
N LYS A 134 20.17 -4.88 7.70
CA LYS A 134 20.08 -4.59 6.27
C LYS A 134 18.96 -3.59 5.98
N LYS A 135 19.26 -2.61 5.12
CA LYS A 135 18.35 -1.47 4.84
C LYS A 135 17.40 -1.69 3.67
N SER A 136 17.55 -2.79 2.95
CA SER A 136 16.78 -3.05 1.74
C SER A 136 16.44 -4.53 1.60
N ILE A 137 15.49 -4.81 0.70
CA ILE A 137 15.17 -6.17 0.26
C ILE A 137 15.68 -6.29 -1.18
N THR A 138 16.49 -7.29 -1.48
CA THR A 138 16.97 -7.48 -2.85
C THR A 138 15.83 -7.94 -3.76
N VAL A 139 15.93 -7.65 -5.05
CA VAL A 139 14.95 -8.12 -6.02
C VAL A 139 14.87 -9.65 -6.04
N GLU A 140 15.98 -10.33 -5.83
CA GLU A 140 16.02 -11.79 -5.77
C GLU A 140 15.28 -12.32 -4.53
N GLU A 141 15.45 -11.67 -3.38
CA GLU A 141 14.70 -12.01 -2.17
C GLU A 141 13.20 -11.83 -2.37
N ILE A 142 12.80 -10.76 -3.06
CA ILE A 142 11.39 -10.52 -3.38
C ILE A 142 10.86 -11.57 -4.35
N ARG A 143 11.62 -11.91 -5.39
CA ARG A 143 11.24 -12.97 -6.33
C ARG A 143 11.06 -14.32 -5.65
N LYS A 144 11.92 -14.63 -4.70
CA LYS A 144 11.88 -15.90 -3.97
C LYS A 144 10.71 -15.99 -2.99
N ASN A 145 10.34 -14.87 -2.35
CA ASN A 145 9.36 -14.84 -1.27
C ASN A 145 8.01 -14.26 -1.67
N GLY A 146 7.91 -13.65 -2.84
CA GLY A 146 6.72 -13.01 -3.33
C GLY A 146 6.18 -13.64 -4.60
N TYR A 147 5.22 -12.95 -5.20
CA TYR A 147 4.56 -13.37 -6.44
C TYR A 147 4.75 -12.30 -7.50
N HIS A 148 5.23 -12.70 -8.67
CA HIS A 148 5.33 -11.82 -9.82
C HIS A 148 3.93 -11.60 -10.42
N ILE A 149 3.57 -10.35 -10.67
CA ILE A 149 2.31 -10.00 -11.32
C ILE A 149 2.61 -9.68 -12.78
N PRO A 150 2.08 -10.45 -13.73
CA PRO A 150 2.18 -10.08 -15.14
C PRO A 150 1.41 -8.78 -15.40
N TYR A 151 1.86 -8.00 -16.35
CA TYR A 151 1.38 -6.64 -16.62
C TYR A 151 -0.10 -6.50 -16.98
N GLN A 152 -0.79 -7.57 -17.20
CA GLN A 152 -2.19 -7.56 -17.63
C GLN A 152 -3.19 -7.73 -16.49
N TYR A 153 -2.71 -7.74 -15.27
CA TYR A 153 -3.57 -7.96 -14.10
C TYR A 153 -3.34 -6.86 -13.08
#